data_e751d565117a9d5aa60a89a329305ac4
#
_entry.id   e751d565117a9d5aa60a89a329305ac4
#
_cell.length_a   1.000
_cell.length_b   1.000
_cell.length_c   1.000
_cell.angle_alpha   90.00
_cell.angle_beta   90.00
_cell.angle_gamma   90.00
#
_symmetry.space_group_name_H-M   'P 1'
#
loop_
_entity.id
_entity.type
_entity.pdbx_description
1 polymer ?
#
loop_
_entity_poly.entity_id
_entity_poly.type
_entity_poly.pdbx_seq_one_letter_code
_entity_poly.pdbx_strand_id
1 'polypeptide(L)'
;MKLRHLLLLFISFFFVLPLYAEYFKHIGLSEGLTQPSVMAIYQDRLGRMWFGTKEGISQYDGNRVRIFKGWIKSVGEEPPVWLGNEVSFIVGDSLDNLYFLIDKNLIKYDIQTEKFSRLTNESIITALTSSEGQVWYMKHDSLFCLKADKEPTFVLKTNITSRICCLTMMDDQIGIGTYNGVYLIDRRTYQQKQLLEGVEIYRIFESSQKELWIGTRMHGLYRMNDKQQLSKVPYLPGTSEGISSEQIRDFVEDNEGNIWFGTFDGLHRYSIGNKQYSLIQIPQYVGGLNHPSIFALYKDVAGTIWVGSYYGGVNYFSPQHDTFVHYDYGRKINSYYSYIGEIVIDKNEHLWLSTDGGGITCVDKKWNTLQQFTAGGKNSISHNNVKSICYDEKKNCLYIGTYLGGLSRYDLNTGRFYNYWKEESHSSDMPDEIVYHVKIWKDQIYISAHNGFFRLDTQTQKFHRINIPFAFYEHFDIDAEGNLYMVGWKNVLCTHVEHPESIVYVPLAEGDSKATPTRVLATSDGVYIGTLGMGLFFYDRQTRNMAHYTSRNNE
;
A
#
# COMPACT_ATOMS: atom_id res chain seq x y z
N MET A 1 36.42 5.28 44.81
CA MET A 1 34.96 5.49 44.71
C MET A 1 34.59 6.61 43.72
N LYS A 2 35.34 6.79 42.63
CA LYS A 2 35.10 7.84 41.62
C LYS A 2 35.05 7.32 40.17
N LEU A 3 35.10 6.00 39.94
CA LEU A 3 35.07 5.42 38.57
C LEU A 3 33.73 4.69 38.23
N ARG A 4 32.82 4.55 39.21
CA ARG A 4 31.51 3.89 39.02
C ARG A 4 30.39 4.85 38.61
N HIS A 5 30.57 6.15 38.71
CA HIS A 5 29.57 7.14 38.36
C HIS A 5 29.71 7.69 36.91
N LEU A 6 30.84 7.40 36.26
CA LEU A 6 31.06 7.80 34.86
C LEU A 6 30.49 6.78 33.83
N LEU A 7 30.24 5.54 34.28
CA LEU A 7 29.70 4.48 33.42
C LEU A 7 28.16 4.48 33.35
N LEU A 8 27.50 5.19 34.26
CA LEU A 8 26.03 5.30 34.31
C LEU A 8 25.49 6.50 33.51
N LEU A 9 26.35 7.40 33.06
CA LEU A 9 25.96 8.58 32.25
C LEU A 9 26.06 8.35 30.73
N PHE A 10 26.58 7.20 30.29
CA PHE A 10 26.70 6.83 28.88
C PHE A 10 25.62 5.87 28.38
N ILE A 11 24.69 5.42 29.25
CA ILE A 11 23.61 4.46 28.87
C ILE A 11 22.25 5.16 28.60
N SER A 12 22.16 6.48 28.72
CA SER A 12 20.87 7.18 28.66
C SER A 12 20.66 8.07 27.42
N PHE A 13 21.24 7.72 26.25
CA PHE A 13 20.88 8.46 25.01
C PHE A 13 20.98 7.59 23.75
N PHE A 14 20.38 6.39 23.77
CA PHE A 14 19.92 5.76 22.55
C PHE A 14 18.40 5.60 22.63
N PHE A 15 17.68 6.72 22.55
CA PHE A 15 16.36 6.69 21.96
C PHE A 15 16.58 6.36 20.48
N VAL A 16 16.61 5.09 20.16
CA VAL A 16 16.35 4.63 18.81
C VAL A 16 14.88 5.00 18.53
N LEU A 17 14.67 6.18 17.97
CA LEU A 17 13.43 6.46 17.28
C LEU A 17 13.23 5.28 16.32
N PRO A 18 12.06 4.64 16.30
CA PRO A 18 11.80 3.62 15.31
C PRO A 18 11.98 4.30 13.94
N LEU A 19 13.04 3.95 13.22
CA LEU A 19 13.11 4.21 11.79
C LEU A 19 11.96 3.40 11.20
N TYR A 20 10.81 4.03 10.99
CA TYR A 20 9.80 3.50 10.10
C TYR A 20 10.45 3.51 8.72
N ALA A 21 10.94 2.36 8.29
CA ALA A 21 11.41 2.19 6.93
C ALA A 21 10.17 2.15 6.04
N GLU A 22 10.03 3.16 5.19
CA GLU A 22 8.98 3.18 4.18
C GLU A 22 9.05 1.91 3.33
N TYR A 23 7.93 1.18 3.21
CA TYR A 23 7.84 -0.01 2.38
C TYR A 23 7.37 0.39 0.98
N PHE A 24 8.25 0.27 0.00
CA PHE A 24 7.94 0.55 -1.40
C PHE A 24 7.45 -0.69 -2.13
N LYS A 25 6.36 -0.53 -2.85
CA LYS A 25 5.95 -1.44 -3.92
C LYS A 25 6.56 -0.97 -5.24
N HIS A 26 6.67 -1.87 -6.20
CA HIS A 26 7.43 -1.64 -7.42
C HIS A 26 6.65 -2.02 -8.67
N ILE A 27 6.83 -1.25 -9.74
CA ILE A 27 6.40 -1.57 -11.10
C ILE A 27 7.60 -1.37 -12.01
N GLY A 28 8.09 -2.45 -12.59
CA GLY A 28 9.25 -2.48 -13.47
C GLY A 28 8.95 -3.11 -14.83
N LEU A 29 10.00 -3.54 -15.51
CA LEU A 29 9.88 -4.24 -16.80
C LEU A 29 9.14 -5.57 -16.66
N SER A 30 9.30 -6.27 -15.54
CA SER A 30 8.60 -7.52 -15.21
C SER A 30 7.09 -7.34 -15.13
N GLU A 31 6.63 -6.20 -14.64
CA GLU A 31 5.22 -5.83 -14.55
C GLU A 31 4.69 -5.18 -15.84
N GLY A 32 5.55 -4.93 -16.83
CA GLY A 32 5.18 -4.49 -18.16
C GLY A 32 5.44 -3.03 -18.49
N LEU A 33 6.29 -2.30 -17.74
CA LEU A 33 6.69 -0.95 -18.15
C LEU A 33 7.39 -0.96 -19.52
N THR A 34 7.18 0.12 -20.31
CA THR A 34 7.87 0.31 -21.61
C THR A 34 9.38 0.38 -21.45
N GLN A 35 9.83 1.07 -20.38
CA GLN A 35 11.24 1.35 -20.12
C GLN A 35 11.41 1.79 -18.64
N PRO A 36 12.50 1.42 -17.93
CA PRO A 36 12.62 1.65 -16.50
C PRO A 36 12.92 3.10 -16.08
N SER A 37 13.23 4.02 -17.02
CA SER A 37 13.44 5.44 -16.69
C SER A 37 12.14 6.21 -16.78
N VAL A 38 11.54 6.50 -15.63
CA VAL A 38 10.24 7.18 -15.51
C VAL A 38 10.46 8.66 -15.23
N MET A 39 10.02 9.52 -16.18
CA MET A 39 10.28 10.96 -16.20
C MET A 39 9.08 11.78 -15.78
N ALA A 40 7.87 11.25 -15.90
CA ALA A 40 6.61 11.91 -15.55
C ALA A 40 5.60 10.90 -15.02
N ILE A 41 4.78 11.31 -14.07
CA ILE A 41 3.72 10.49 -13.46
C ILE A 41 2.46 11.34 -13.35
N TYR A 42 1.31 10.75 -13.65
CA TYR A 42 0.00 11.39 -13.51
C TYR A 42 -1.09 10.35 -13.23
N GLN A 43 -2.11 10.72 -12.44
CA GLN A 43 -3.32 9.92 -12.25
C GLN A 43 -4.49 10.54 -13.01
N ASP A 44 -5.22 9.74 -13.80
CA ASP A 44 -6.46 10.18 -14.41
C ASP A 44 -7.66 10.03 -13.45
N ARG A 45 -8.82 10.58 -13.83
CA ARG A 45 -10.03 10.52 -13.01
C ARG A 45 -10.57 9.10 -12.78
N LEU A 46 -10.22 8.16 -13.65
CA LEU A 46 -10.58 6.74 -13.47
C LEU A 46 -9.63 6.01 -12.49
N GLY A 47 -8.70 6.75 -11.87
CA GLY A 47 -7.72 6.21 -10.94
C GLY A 47 -6.53 5.51 -11.60
N ARG A 48 -6.46 5.50 -12.94
CA ARG A 48 -5.34 4.87 -13.66
C ARG A 48 -4.11 5.74 -13.58
N MET A 49 -2.96 5.11 -13.36
CA MET A 49 -1.66 5.79 -13.33
C MET A 49 -1.03 5.81 -14.72
N TRP A 50 -0.48 6.93 -15.09
CA TRP A 50 0.19 7.14 -16.36
C TRP A 50 1.66 7.47 -16.11
N PHE A 51 2.54 6.72 -16.74
CA PHE A 51 3.98 6.85 -16.60
C PHE A 51 4.60 7.25 -17.93
N GLY A 52 5.20 8.42 -17.96
CA GLY A 52 6.00 8.89 -19.08
C GLY A 52 7.43 8.38 -18.94
N THR A 53 7.91 7.67 -19.94
CA THR A 53 9.24 7.09 -19.94
C THR A 53 10.12 7.67 -21.06
N LYS A 54 11.38 7.24 -21.15
CA LYS A 54 12.24 7.59 -22.29
C LYS A 54 11.86 6.89 -23.58
N GLU A 55 10.93 5.90 -23.55
CA GLU A 55 10.46 5.16 -24.72
C GLU A 55 8.94 4.97 -24.72
N GLY A 56 8.21 6.08 -24.60
CA GLY A 56 6.76 6.09 -24.68
C GLY A 56 6.05 6.13 -23.34
N ILE A 57 4.79 5.74 -23.34
CA ILE A 57 3.85 5.87 -22.24
C ILE A 57 3.44 4.49 -21.74
N SER A 58 3.38 4.32 -20.43
CA SER A 58 2.77 3.17 -19.77
C SER A 58 1.56 3.61 -18.95
N GLN A 59 0.44 2.91 -19.07
CA GLN A 59 -0.77 3.11 -18.28
C GLN A 59 -0.99 1.92 -17.37
N TYR A 60 -1.15 2.16 -16.07
CA TYR A 60 -1.37 1.13 -15.06
C TYR A 60 -2.77 1.28 -14.44
N ASP A 61 -3.56 0.21 -14.46
CA ASP A 61 -4.95 0.19 -13.97
C ASP A 61 -5.08 -0.42 -12.56
N GLY A 62 -3.97 -0.62 -11.84
CA GLY A 62 -3.91 -1.32 -10.56
C GLY A 62 -3.53 -2.80 -10.67
N ASN A 63 -3.64 -3.40 -11.87
CA ASN A 63 -3.35 -4.81 -12.11
C ASN A 63 -2.44 -5.05 -13.34
N ARG A 64 -2.64 -4.28 -14.41
CA ARG A 64 -1.95 -4.47 -15.70
C ARG A 64 -1.37 -3.16 -16.20
N VAL A 65 -0.27 -3.29 -16.95
CA VAL A 65 0.34 -2.17 -17.67
C VAL A 65 0.00 -2.28 -19.15
N ARG A 66 -0.61 -1.22 -19.69
CA ARG A 66 -0.84 -1.02 -21.13
C ARG A 66 0.22 -0.08 -21.68
N ILE A 67 0.82 -0.43 -22.81
CA ILE A 67 1.92 0.31 -23.43
C ILE A 67 1.46 1.08 -24.66
N PHE A 68 1.93 2.34 -24.79
CA PHE A 68 1.73 3.19 -25.95
C PHE A 68 3.11 3.71 -26.42
N LYS A 69 3.56 3.25 -27.59
CA LYS A 69 4.81 3.69 -28.22
C LYS A 69 4.76 3.59 -29.72
N GLY A 70 5.57 4.38 -30.40
CA GLY A 70 5.68 4.36 -31.84
C GLY A 70 4.43 4.91 -32.55
N TRP A 71 4.04 4.26 -33.63
CA TRP A 71 2.84 4.62 -34.39
C TRP A 71 1.59 4.03 -33.75
N ILE A 72 0.70 4.89 -33.27
CA ILE A 72 -0.61 4.49 -32.71
C ILE A 72 -1.66 4.65 -33.78
N LYS A 73 -2.35 3.55 -34.10
CA LYS A 73 -3.53 3.53 -34.97
C LYS A 73 -4.77 3.81 -34.11
N SER A 74 -5.50 4.85 -34.46
CA SER A 74 -6.88 5.06 -33.92
C SER A 74 -7.82 4.05 -34.56
N VAL A 75 -8.89 3.66 -33.85
CA VAL A 75 -9.97 2.87 -34.42
C VAL A 75 -10.77 3.81 -35.31
N GLY A 76 -10.70 3.62 -36.66
CA GLY A 76 -11.34 4.47 -37.66
C GLY A 76 -10.39 4.84 -38.80
N GLU A 77 -10.85 5.73 -39.73
CA GLU A 77 -10.11 6.15 -40.93
C GLU A 77 -9.05 7.25 -40.70
N GLU A 78 -8.77 7.63 -39.46
CA GLU A 78 -7.78 8.66 -39.16
C GLU A 78 -6.35 8.13 -39.35
N PRO A 79 -5.41 8.97 -39.84
CA PRO A 79 -4.02 8.55 -39.98
C PRO A 79 -3.38 8.23 -38.62
N PRO A 80 -2.48 7.25 -38.58
CA PRO A 80 -1.82 6.91 -37.33
C PRO A 80 -0.99 8.08 -36.79
N VAL A 81 -0.96 8.23 -35.46
CA VAL A 81 -0.21 9.27 -34.78
C VAL A 81 1.14 8.70 -34.32
N TRP A 82 2.23 9.36 -34.70
CA TRP A 82 3.55 9.07 -34.13
C TRP A 82 3.68 9.74 -32.77
N LEU A 83 3.79 8.96 -31.70
CA LEU A 83 3.89 9.51 -30.34
C LEU A 83 5.25 10.15 -30.03
N GLY A 84 6.34 9.66 -30.62
CA GLY A 84 7.69 10.01 -30.22
C GLY A 84 8.27 9.04 -29.17
N ASN A 85 9.33 9.46 -28.49
CA ASN A 85 10.05 8.63 -27.54
C ASN A 85 9.98 9.18 -26.11
N GLU A 86 10.67 10.28 -25.81
CA GLU A 86 10.85 10.80 -24.45
C GLU A 86 9.65 11.62 -23.98
N VAL A 87 8.97 11.13 -22.94
CA VAL A 87 7.82 11.81 -22.32
C VAL A 87 8.29 12.57 -21.09
N SER A 88 8.36 13.88 -21.18
CA SER A 88 8.89 14.75 -20.12
C SER A 88 7.84 15.28 -19.14
N PHE A 89 6.60 15.44 -19.58
CA PHE A 89 5.49 15.93 -18.74
C PHE A 89 4.19 15.23 -19.11
N ILE A 90 3.32 15.05 -18.12
CA ILE A 90 1.94 14.57 -18.26
C ILE A 90 1.06 15.46 -17.40
N VAL A 91 -0.03 16.00 -17.95
CA VAL A 91 -1.01 16.82 -17.23
C VAL A 91 -2.42 16.53 -17.74
N GLY A 92 -3.45 16.87 -16.97
CA GLY A 92 -4.86 16.73 -17.36
C GLY A 92 -5.59 18.06 -17.43
N ASP A 93 -6.72 18.11 -18.16
CA ASP A 93 -7.66 19.23 -18.18
C ASP A 93 -8.96 18.92 -17.39
N SER A 94 -9.90 19.86 -17.37
CA SER A 94 -11.19 19.73 -16.66
C SER A 94 -12.15 18.71 -17.27
N LEU A 95 -11.89 18.23 -18.48
CA LEU A 95 -12.65 17.16 -19.15
C LEU A 95 -11.94 15.82 -19.10
N ASP A 96 -10.86 15.70 -18.29
CA ASP A 96 -9.99 14.55 -18.11
C ASP A 96 -9.19 14.13 -19.37
N ASN A 97 -9.09 14.99 -20.38
CA ASN A 97 -8.13 14.75 -21.43
C ASN A 97 -6.71 14.86 -20.86
N LEU A 98 -5.81 13.98 -21.30
CA LEU A 98 -4.41 14.03 -20.91
C LEU A 98 -3.57 14.70 -22.00
N TYR A 99 -2.58 15.43 -21.56
CA TYR A 99 -1.64 16.12 -22.42
C TYR A 99 -0.24 15.70 -22.09
N PHE A 100 0.46 15.21 -23.08
CA PHE A 100 1.82 14.69 -22.98
C PHE A 100 2.77 15.62 -23.71
N LEU A 101 3.86 15.98 -23.05
CA LEU A 101 4.99 16.61 -23.74
C LEU A 101 5.97 15.51 -24.14
N ILE A 102 5.99 15.18 -25.43
CA ILE A 102 6.82 14.11 -26.00
C ILE A 102 7.72 14.69 -27.09
N ASP A 103 9.04 14.54 -26.91
CA ASP A 103 10.06 15.10 -27.84
C ASP A 103 9.75 16.58 -28.21
N LYS A 104 9.34 17.37 -27.20
CA LYS A 104 8.93 18.80 -27.31
C LYS A 104 7.67 19.03 -28.15
N ASN A 105 6.87 18.02 -28.45
CA ASN A 105 5.55 18.15 -29.06
C ASN A 105 4.45 17.93 -28.03
N LEU A 106 3.33 18.63 -28.19
CA LEU A 106 2.15 18.47 -27.38
C LEU A 106 1.21 17.45 -28.03
N ILE A 107 0.97 16.38 -27.32
CA ILE A 107 0.09 15.28 -27.72
C ILE A 107 -1.10 15.23 -26.75
N LYS A 108 -2.33 15.27 -27.26
CA LYS A 108 -3.56 15.08 -26.47
C LYS A 108 -3.98 13.61 -26.54
N TYR A 109 -4.44 13.07 -25.43
CA TYR A 109 -5.19 11.82 -25.34
C TYR A 109 -6.58 12.12 -24.82
N ASP A 110 -7.57 11.83 -25.63
CA ASP A 110 -8.98 11.94 -25.27
C ASP A 110 -9.39 10.66 -24.54
N ILE A 111 -9.77 10.80 -23.26
CA ILE A 111 -10.03 9.66 -22.38
C ILE A 111 -11.34 8.94 -22.73
N GLN A 112 -12.32 9.65 -23.34
CA GLN A 112 -13.62 9.07 -23.71
C GLN A 112 -13.53 8.23 -24.97
N THR A 113 -12.77 8.73 -25.95
CA THR A 113 -12.61 8.06 -27.25
C THR A 113 -11.38 7.18 -27.32
N GLU A 114 -10.50 7.24 -26.31
CA GLU A 114 -9.20 6.58 -26.26
C GLU A 114 -8.28 6.90 -27.46
N LYS A 115 -8.37 8.12 -27.99
CA LYS A 115 -7.62 8.55 -29.16
C LYS A 115 -6.51 9.53 -28.83
N PHE A 116 -5.36 9.35 -29.47
CA PHE A 116 -4.27 10.31 -29.46
C PHE A 116 -4.40 11.28 -30.64
N SER A 117 -4.11 12.56 -30.40
CA SER A 117 -4.01 13.59 -31.42
C SER A 117 -2.79 14.48 -31.15
N ARG A 118 -2.08 14.87 -32.19
CA ARG A 118 -0.96 15.78 -32.09
C ARG A 118 -1.45 17.21 -32.26
N LEU A 119 -1.22 18.06 -31.27
CA LEU A 119 -1.63 19.46 -31.27
C LEU A 119 -0.56 20.40 -31.88
N THR A 120 0.71 19.97 -31.92
CA THR A 120 1.81 20.76 -32.49
C THR A 120 2.66 19.88 -33.40
N ASN A 121 3.09 20.43 -34.53
CA ASN A 121 3.96 19.76 -35.50
C ASN A 121 5.43 20.20 -35.40
N GLU A 122 5.72 21.19 -34.55
CA GLU A 122 7.03 21.74 -34.35
C GLU A 122 7.53 21.39 -32.94
N SER A 123 8.73 20.84 -32.82
CA SER A 123 9.33 20.43 -31.53
C SER A 123 9.84 21.63 -30.72
N ILE A 124 8.94 22.49 -30.27
CA ILE A 124 9.24 23.82 -29.70
C ILE A 124 8.66 24.07 -28.30
N ILE A 125 7.86 23.16 -27.79
CA ILE A 125 7.33 23.25 -26.41
C ILE A 125 8.44 22.90 -25.42
N THR A 126 8.62 23.71 -24.40
CA THR A 126 9.71 23.56 -23.44
C THR A 126 9.25 23.24 -22.03
N ALA A 127 8.02 23.61 -21.67
CA ALA A 127 7.43 23.33 -20.35
C ALA A 127 5.91 23.22 -20.45
N LEU A 128 5.34 22.42 -19.56
CA LEU A 128 3.92 22.09 -19.50
C LEU A 128 3.48 21.98 -18.04
N THR A 129 2.30 22.53 -17.71
CA THR A 129 1.67 22.38 -16.39
C THR A 129 0.16 22.45 -16.53
N SER A 130 -0.59 22.05 -15.50
CA SER A 130 -2.04 22.27 -15.41
C SER A 130 -2.40 23.05 -14.15
N SER A 131 -3.41 23.89 -14.27
CA SER A 131 -3.97 24.65 -13.15
C SER A 131 -5.42 24.98 -13.44
N GLU A 132 -6.30 24.87 -12.45
CA GLU A 132 -7.73 25.19 -12.57
C GLU A 132 -8.42 24.49 -13.76
N GLY A 133 -8.03 23.23 -14.04
CA GLY A 133 -8.56 22.46 -15.18
C GLY A 133 -8.15 22.97 -16.58
N GLN A 134 -7.16 23.84 -16.65
CA GLN A 134 -6.59 24.38 -17.89
C GLN A 134 -5.14 23.93 -18.03
N VAL A 135 -4.68 23.76 -19.27
CA VAL A 135 -3.31 23.38 -19.59
C VAL A 135 -2.53 24.60 -20.04
N TRP A 136 -1.38 24.81 -19.41
CA TRP A 136 -0.50 25.94 -19.67
C TRP A 136 0.82 25.43 -20.20
N TYR A 137 1.34 26.07 -21.26
CA TYR A 137 2.59 25.64 -21.86
C TYR A 137 3.41 26.81 -22.41
N MET A 138 4.72 26.62 -22.43
CA MET A 138 5.66 27.55 -23.04
C MET A 138 6.04 27.09 -24.44
N LYS A 139 5.82 27.96 -25.42
CA LYS A 139 6.33 27.83 -26.78
C LYS A 139 7.38 28.91 -27.02
N HIS A 140 8.66 28.53 -27.07
CA HIS A 140 9.79 29.47 -27.02
C HIS A 140 9.71 30.39 -25.77
N ASP A 141 9.58 31.69 -25.96
CA ASP A 141 9.45 32.74 -24.95
C ASP A 141 7.99 33.14 -24.66
N SER A 142 7.06 32.47 -25.24
CA SER A 142 5.64 32.83 -25.18
C SER A 142 4.82 31.80 -24.41
N LEU A 143 3.95 32.30 -23.52
CA LEU A 143 3.04 31.51 -22.70
C LEU A 143 1.68 31.38 -23.41
N PHE A 144 1.17 30.16 -23.45
CA PHE A 144 -0.14 29.82 -23.98
C PHE A 144 -0.99 29.12 -22.92
N CYS A 145 -2.31 29.32 -23.00
CA CYS A 145 -3.31 28.62 -22.22
C CYS A 145 -4.24 27.85 -23.16
N LEU A 146 -4.43 26.58 -22.87
CA LEU A 146 -5.36 25.69 -23.57
C LEU A 146 -6.48 25.34 -22.61
N LYS A 147 -7.69 25.75 -22.91
CA LYS A 147 -8.92 25.32 -22.22
C LYS A 147 -9.46 24.09 -22.93
N ALA A 148 -10.12 23.23 -22.16
CA ALA A 148 -10.73 22.02 -22.71
C ALA A 148 -11.59 22.35 -23.96
N ASP A 149 -11.40 21.59 -25.04
CA ASP A 149 -12.08 21.69 -26.31
C ASP A 149 -12.06 23.09 -26.98
N LYS A 150 -11.04 23.90 -26.70
CA LYS A 150 -10.80 25.20 -27.33
C LYS A 150 -9.40 25.26 -27.95
N GLU A 151 -9.27 26.17 -28.92
CA GLU A 151 -7.96 26.48 -29.48
C GLU A 151 -7.06 27.16 -28.45
N PRO A 152 -5.74 26.91 -28.51
CA PRO A 152 -4.77 27.53 -27.61
C PRO A 152 -4.82 29.06 -27.70
N THR A 153 -4.89 29.73 -26.57
CA THR A 153 -4.90 31.19 -26.46
C THR A 153 -3.50 31.68 -26.05
N PHE A 154 -2.97 32.62 -26.84
CA PHE A 154 -1.77 33.36 -26.44
C PHE A 154 -2.08 34.21 -25.19
N VAL A 155 -1.19 34.17 -24.20
CA VAL A 155 -1.36 34.91 -22.93
C VAL A 155 -0.39 36.08 -22.86
N LEU A 156 0.88 35.79 -22.94
CA LEU A 156 1.93 36.82 -22.91
C LEU A 156 3.21 36.35 -23.59
N LYS A 157 4.01 37.30 -24.02
CA LYS A 157 5.42 37.09 -24.40
C LYS A 157 6.32 37.53 -23.26
N THR A 158 7.27 36.66 -22.87
CA THR A 158 8.26 36.98 -21.84
C THR A 158 9.52 37.61 -22.43
N ASN A 159 10.34 38.23 -21.59
CA ASN A 159 11.68 38.71 -21.99
C ASN A 159 12.76 37.66 -21.63
N ILE A 160 12.39 36.40 -21.46
CA ILE A 160 13.29 35.32 -21.06
C ILE A 160 14.07 34.83 -22.26
N THR A 161 15.39 35.03 -22.23
CA THR A 161 16.30 34.56 -23.28
C THR A 161 16.97 33.24 -22.94
N SER A 162 16.93 32.82 -21.67
CA SER A 162 17.47 31.56 -21.21
C SER A 162 16.54 30.38 -21.49
N ARG A 163 17.11 29.20 -21.68
CA ARG A 163 16.33 27.96 -21.87
C ARG A 163 15.39 27.71 -20.69
N ILE A 164 14.11 27.56 -20.99
CA ILE A 164 13.06 27.24 -20.02
C ILE A 164 13.05 25.74 -19.72
N CYS A 165 12.92 25.38 -18.44
CA CYS A 165 12.95 23.99 -17.95
C CYS A 165 11.65 23.57 -17.30
N CYS A 166 10.98 24.46 -16.56
CA CYS A 166 9.71 24.15 -15.89
C CYS A 166 8.81 25.39 -15.84
N LEU A 167 7.53 25.12 -15.66
CA LEU A 167 6.46 26.09 -15.50
C LEU A 167 5.60 25.67 -14.32
N THR A 168 5.27 26.60 -13.44
CA THR A 168 4.42 26.37 -12.26
C THR A 168 3.40 27.51 -12.18
N MET A 169 2.11 27.16 -12.12
CA MET A 169 1.04 28.13 -11.89
C MET A 169 0.77 28.21 -10.40
N MET A 170 0.85 29.40 -9.84
CA MET A 170 0.54 29.76 -8.46
C MET A 170 -0.69 30.68 -8.46
N ASP A 171 -1.28 30.95 -7.30
CA ASP A 171 -2.50 31.75 -7.23
C ASP A 171 -2.35 33.13 -7.91
N ASP A 172 -1.34 33.89 -7.52
CA ASP A 172 -1.13 35.25 -8.01
C ASP A 172 0.07 35.38 -8.96
N GLN A 173 0.88 34.33 -9.14
CA GLN A 173 2.13 34.38 -9.91
C GLN A 173 2.28 33.18 -10.85
N ILE A 174 3.11 33.35 -11.84
CA ILE A 174 3.58 32.30 -12.74
C ILE A 174 5.08 32.13 -12.49
N GLY A 175 5.50 30.94 -12.07
CA GLY A 175 6.90 30.59 -11.87
C GLY A 175 7.47 29.93 -13.11
N ILE A 176 8.54 30.48 -13.68
CA ILE A 176 9.27 29.93 -14.82
C ILE A 176 10.70 29.64 -14.40
N GLY A 177 11.06 28.36 -14.37
CA GLY A 177 12.42 27.92 -14.11
C GLY A 177 13.22 27.82 -15.39
N THR A 178 14.45 28.35 -15.36
CA THR A 178 15.34 28.43 -16.52
C THR A 178 16.75 27.96 -16.18
N TYR A 179 17.64 27.92 -17.18
CA TYR A 179 19.06 27.70 -16.98
C TYR A 179 19.76 28.91 -16.32
N ASN A 180 19.08 30.05 -16.17
CA ASN A 180 19.63 31.26 -15.56
C ASN A 180 18.72 31.83 -14.45
N GLY A 181 18.15 30.95 -13.61
CA GLY A 181 17.34 31.36 -12.48
C GLY A 181 15.84 31.15 -12.65
N VAL A 182 15.10 31.73 -11.71
CA VAL A 182 13.63 31.70 -11.65
C VAL A 182 13.10 33.07 -12.05
N TYR A 183 12.08 33.08 -12.91
CA TYR A 183 11.28 34.26 -13.19
C TYR A 183 9.90 34.10 -12.57
N LEU A 184 9.52 35.06 -11.73
CA LEU A 184 8.18 35.19 -11.18
C LEU A 184 7.42 36.27 -11.96
N ILE A 185 6.28 35.95 -12.51
CA ILE A 185 5.43 36.84 -13.29
C ILE A 185 4.13 37.02 -12.56
N ASP A 186 3.77 38.25 -12.21
CA ASP A 186 2.46 38.55 -11.61
C ASP A 186 1.34 38.30 -12.62
N ARG A 187 0.31 37.55 -12.26
CA ARG A 187 -0.78 37.14 -13.18
C ARG A 187 -1.68 38.28 -13.61
N ARG A 188 -1.70 39.39 -12.87
CA ARG A 188 -2.59 40.54 -13.15
C ARG A 188 -1.85 41.64 -13.93
N THR A 189 -0.63 41.94 -13.49
CA THR A 189 0.14 43.07 -14.06
C THR A 189 1.14 42.62 -15.11
N TYR A 190 1.46 41.32 -15.18
CA TYR A 190 2.52 40.72 -16.00
C TYR A 190 3.93 41.27 -15.73
N GLN A 191 4.11 41.92 -14.58
CA GLN A 191 5.44 42.34 -14.14
C GLN A 191 6.30 41.11 -13.84
N GLN A 192 7.57 41.16 -14.31
CA GLN A 192 8.50 40.04 -14.16
C GLN A 192 9.58 40.43 -13.13
N LYS A 193 9.87 39.45 -12.24
CA LYS A 193 10.97 39.53 -11.27
C LYS A 193 11.86 38.30 -11.42
N GLN A 194 13.16 38.49 -11.55
CA GLN A 194 14.12 37.40 -11.58
C GLN A 194 14.65 37.11 -10.16
N LEU A 195 14.76 35.83 -9.83
CA LEU A 195 15.41 35.31 -8.63
C LEU A 195 16.51 34.31 -9.05
N LEU A 196 17.52 34.12 -8.20
CA LEU A 196 18.59 33.14 -8.39
C LEU A 196 19.26 33.21 -9.76
N GLU A 197 19.68 34.41 -10.18
CA GLU A 197 20.44 34.59 -11.41
C GLU A 197 21.70 33.72 -11.44
N GLY A 198 22.02 33.11 -12.57
CA GLY A 198 23.16 32.21 -12.73
C GLY A 198 22.94 30.77 -12.21
N VAL A 199 21.74 30.43 -11.72
CA VAL A 199 21.41 29.11 -11.17
C VAL A 199 20.51 28.34 -12.11
N GLU A 200 20.92 27.13 -12.50
CA GLU A 200 20.09 26.25 -13.34
C GLU A 200 18.98 25.60 -12.52
N ILE A 201 17.72 25.77 -12.94
CA ILE A 201 16.53 25.28 -12.23
C ILE A 201 16.04 23.96 -12.85
N TYR A 202 15.67 23.00 -11.99
CA TYR A 202 14.94 21.81 -12.40
C TYR A 202 13.44 21.98 -12.21
N ARG A 203 13.02 22.40 -11.01
CA ARG A 203 11.61 22.45 -10.63
C ARG A 203 11.33 23.58 -9.66
N ILE A 204 10.14 24.14 -9.77
CA ILE A 204 9.55 25.09 -8.81
C ILE A 204 8.28 24.46 -8.28
N PHE A 205 8.07 24.51 -6.97
CA PHE A 205 6.90 23.95 -6.31
C PHE A 205 6.39 24.91 -5.22
N GLU A 206 5.11 25.23 -5.24
CA GLU A 206 4.44 25.98 -4.18
C GLU A 206 3.74 24.99 -3.24
N SER A 207 4.04 25.05 -1.94
CA SER A 207 3.37 24.22 -0.93
C SER A 207 1.99 24.78 -0.56
N SER A 208 1.17 23.97 0.11
CA SER A 208 -0.11 24.41 0.66
C SER A 208 0.02 25.59 1.64
N GLN A 209 1.19 25.75 2.25
CA GLN A 209 1.54 26.88 3.14
C GLN A 209 2.07 28.10 2.41
N LYS A 210 1.96 28.16 1.08
CA LYS A 210 2.46 29.26 0.24
C LYS A 210 3.96 29.49 0.30
N GLU A 211 4.72 28.46 0.64
CA GLU A 211 6.17 28.48 0.54
C GLU A 211 6.62 28.02 -0.84
N LEU A 212 7.60 28.68 -1.41
CA LEU A 212 8.16 28.32 -2.69
C LEU A 212 9.42 27.48 -2.51
N TRP A 213 9.40 26.26 -3.04
CA TRP A 213 10.51 25.33 -3.06
C TRP A 213 11.13 25.31 -4.45
N ILE A 214 12.46 25.52 -4.53
CA ILE A 214 13.15 25.64 -5.81
C ILE A 214 14.27 24.62 -5.84
N GLY A 215 14.11 23.61 -6.69
CA GLY A 215 15.10 22.58 -6.97
C GLY A 215 16.02 22.97 -8.10
N THR A 216 17.32 22.80 -7.87
CA THR A 216 18.35 23.18 -8.84
C THR A 216 19.12 21.98 -9.38
N ARG A 217 19.83 22.19 -10.48
CA ARG A 217 20.65 21.15 -11.11
C ARG A 217 21.91 20.80 -10.31
N MET A 218 22.57 21.80 -9.74
CA MET A 218 23.88 21.65 -9.10
C MET A 218 24.09 22.60 -7.89
N HIS A 219 23.04 23.30 -7.46
CA HIS A 219 23.19 24.33 -6.43
C HIS A 219 22.29 24.02 -5.20
N GLY A 220 21.76 22.80 -5.11
CA GLY A 220 20.96 22.36 -3.98
C GLY A 220 19.52 22.88 -3.99
N LEU A 221 18.97 23.01 -2.82
CA LEU A 221 17.59 23.39 -2.55
C LEU A 221 17.51 24.82 -2.04
N TYR A 222 16.61 25.61 -2.60
CA TYR A 222 16.23 26.91 -2.07
C TYR A 222 14.79 26.92 -1.61
N ARG A 223 14.49 27.66 -0.56
CA ARG A 223 13.17 27.84 0.00
C ARG A 223 12.88 29.32 0.19
N MET A 224 11.74 29.77 -0.26
CA MET A 224 11.20 31.09 -0.01
C MET A 224 9.99 30.96 0.89
N ASN A 225 10.03 31.61 2.06
CA ASN A 225 8.93 31.56 3.02
C ASN A 225 7.76 32.49 2.61
N ASP A 226 6.67 32.47 3.38
CA ASP A 226 5.49 33.31 3.23
C ASP A 226 5.79 34.82 3.24
N LYS A 227 6.90 35.23 3.89
CA LYS A 227 7.40 36.61 3.92
C LYS A 227 8.29 36.96 2.73
N GLN A 228 8.34 36.11 1.70
CA GLN A 228 9.17 36.25 0.51
C GLN A 228 10.69 36.31 0.80
N GLN A 229 11.11 35.74 1.92
CA GLN A 229 12.54 35.63 2.24
C GLN A 229 13.10 34.36 1.63
N LEU A 230 14.00 34.50 0.66
CA LEU A 230 14.67 33.40 -0.01
C LEU A 230 15.91 32.97 0.77
N SER A 231 16.05 31.68 1.02
CA SER A 231 17.21 31.08 1.70
C SER A 231 17.64 29.79 1.00
N LYS A 232 18.93 29.51 1.01
CA LYS A 232 19.48 28.22 0.57
C LYS A 232 19.44 27.24 1.74
N VAL A 233 18.93 26.04 1.51
CA VAL A 233 18.98 24.94 2.48
C VAL A 233 20.41 24.41 2.56
N PRO A 234 20.99 24.22 3.76
CA PRO A 234 22.36 23.73 3.90
C PRO A 234 22.56 22.34 3.29
N TYR A 235 23.71 22.14 2.65
CA TYR A 235 24.17 20.81 2.27
C TYR A 235 24.92 20.19 3.45
N LEU A 236 24.26 19.27 4.17
CA LEU A 236 24.76 18.63 5.40
C LEU A 236 24.40 17.14 5.39
N PRO A 237 25.13 16.33 4.58
CA PRO A 237 24.85 14.90 4.46
C PRO A 237 24.91 14.18 5.80
N GLY A 238 23.92 13.30 6.05
CA GLY A 238 23.86 12.49 7.27
C GLY A 238 23.31 13.21 8.51
N THR A 239 22.84 14.46 8.34
CA THR A 239 22.19 15.22 9.43
C THR A 239 20.71 15.47 9.12
N SER A 240 19.94 15.85 10.13
CA SER A 240 18.53 16.26 9.98
C SER A 240 18.36 17.78 9.74
N GLU A 241 19.45 18.53 9.69
CA GLU A 241 19.44 20.00 9.55
C GLU A 241 19.61 20.46 8.10
N GLY A 242 19.88 19.55 7.18
CA GLY A 242 20.12 19.87 5.77
C GLY A 242 19.87 18.71 4.82
N ILE A 243 20.24 18.95 3.56
CA ILE A 243 20.10 17.98 2.47
C ILE A 243 21.41 17.25 2.20
N SER A 244 21.32 16.07 1.57
CA SER A 244 22.48 15.25 1.18
C SER A 244 22.69 15.16 -0.33
N SER A 245 21.95 15.93 -1.14
CA SER A 245 22.14 16.02 -2.58
C SER A 245 21.97 17.45 -3.06
N GLU A 246 22.79 17.89 -4.01
CA GLU A 246 22.66 19.21 -4.63
C GLU A 246 21.85 19.19 -5.94
N GLN A 247 21.42 18.01 -6.41
CA GLN A 247 20.59 17.87 -7.60
C GLN A 247 19.15 17.55 -7.20
N ILE A 248 18.30 18.57 -7.13
CA ILE A 248 16.89 18.45 -6.71
C ILE A 248 16.00 18.51 -7.94
N ARG A 249 15.22 17.46 -8.20
CA ARG A 249 14.56 17.28 -9.50
C ARG A 249 13.07 17.45 -9.49
N ASP A 250 12.38 16.99 -8.43
CA ASP A 250 10.93 17.10 -8.35
C ASP A 250 10.45 17.15 -6.90
N PHE A 251 9.20 17.59 -6.69
CA PHE A 251 8.59 17.77 -5.38
C PHE A 251 7.17 17.24 -5.36
N VAL A 252 6.75 16.82 -4.17
CA VAL A 252 5.35 16.55 -3.86
C VAL A 252 5.08 16.82 -2.37
N GLU A 253 3.89 17.26 -2.04
CA GLU A 253 3.42 17.46 -0.67
C GLU A 253 2.47 16.34 -0.28
N ASP A 254 2.71 15.67 0.87
CA ASP A 254 1.80 14.65 1.39
C ASP A 254 0.58 15.27 2.08
N ASN A 255 -0.33 14.43 2.60
CA ASN A 255 -1.55 14.91 3.25
C ASN A 255 -1.30 15.52 4.63
N GLU A 256 -0.11 15.35 5.21
CA GLU A 256 0.32 15.96 6.48
C GLU A 256 1.06 17.29 6.26
N GLY A 257 1.27 17.68 5.01
CA GLY A 257 2.01 18.88 4.63
C GLY A 257 3.53 18.70 4.61
N ASN A 258 4.05 17.48 4.75
CA ASN A 258 5.48 17.24 4.57
C ASN A 258 5.85 17.34 3.10
N ILE A 259 7.03 17.91 2.81
CA ILE A 259 7.51 18.05 1.45
C ILE A 259 8.48 16.92 1.12
N TRP A 260 8.13 16.13 0.13
CA TRP A 260 8.99 15.09 -0.43
C TRP A 260 9.67 15.62 -1.68
N PHE A 261 10.97 15.36 -1.83
CA PHE A 261 11.70 15.78 -3.01
C PHE A 261 12.67 14.72 -3.51
N GLY A 262 12.60 14.50 -4.81
CA GLY A 262 13.44 13.54 -5.53
C GLY A 262 14.77 14.16 -5.90
N THR A 263 15.84 13.40 -5.67
CA THR A 263 17.21 13.86 -5.96
C THR A 263 17.97 12.83 -6.80
N PHE A 264 19.22 13.16 -7.15
CA PHE A 264 20.11 12.18 -7.76
C PHE A 264 20.50 11.05 -6.79
N ASP A 265 20.52 11.33 -5.48
CA ASP A 265 21.07 10.45 -4.45
C ASP A 265 20.00 9.89 -3.49
N GLY A 266 18.73 9.97 -3.84
CA GLY A 266 17.63 9.38 -3.07
C GLY A 266 16.39 10.24 -2.99
N LEU A 267 15.41 9.74 -2.24
CA LEU A 267 14.19 10.44 -1.89
C LEU A 267 14.37 11.11 -0.53
N HIS A 268 14.14 12.41 -0.47
CA HIS A 268 14.22 13.18 0.76
C HIS A 268 12.83 13.60 1.22
N ARG A 269 12.67 13.82 2.52
CA ARG A 269 11.49 14.39 3.14
C ARG A 269 11.87 15.55 4.06
N TYR A 270 11.19 16.66 3.94
CA TYR A 270 11.14 17.72 4.96
C TYR A 270 9.87 17.54 5.78
N SER A 271 10.01 17.24 7.06
CA SER A 271 8.89 17.13 7.99
C SER A 271 8.52 18.51 8.52
N ILE A 272 7.26 18.92 8.30
CA ILE A 272 6.78 20.22 8.73
C ILE A 272 6.63 20.32 10.25
N GLY A 273 6.30 19.22 10.90
CA GLY A 273 6.06 19.16 12.35
C GLY A 273 7.33 19.43 13.17
N ASN A 274 8.44 18.81 12.81
CA ASN A 274 9.71 18.96 13.52
C ASN A 274 10.76 19.81 12.78
N LYS A 275 10.43 20.28 11.55
CA LYS A 275 11.30 21.07 10.67
C LYS A 275 12.64 20.41 10.33
N GLN A 276 12.62 19.09 10.19
CA GLN A 276 13.81 18.28 9.93
C GLN A 276 13.80 17.67 8.53
N TYR A 277 15.00 17.49 7.97
CA TYR A 277 15.22 16.79 6.72
C TYR A 277 15.58 15.34 7.00
N SER A 278 15.11 14.42 6.16
CA SER A 278 15.48 13.00 6.20
C SER A 278 15.72 12.48 4.80
N LEU A 279 16.70 11.59 4.65
CA LEU A 279 16.96 10.84 3.43
C LEU A 279 16.40 9.43 3.58
N ILE A 280 15.54 9.02 2.67
CA ILE A 280 15.10 7.64 2.54
C ILE A 280 16.19 6.90 1.77
N GLN A 281 16.99 6.14 2.49
CA GLN A 281 18.08 5.35 1.92
C GLN A 281 17.53 4.14 1.17
N ILE A 282 18.34 3.60 0.25
CA ILE A 282 18.09 2.30 -0.36
C ILE A 282 18.48 1.25 0.66
N PRO A 283 17.51 0.56 1.29
CA PRO A 283 17.88 -0.51 2.22
C PRO A 283 18.33 -1.75 1.42
N GLN A 284 19.20 -2.54 2.02
CA GLN A 284 19.62 -3.83 1.46
C GLN A 284 18.56 -4.94 1.64
N TYR A 285 17.31 -4.59 1.92
CA TYR A 285 16.20 -5.53 2.12
C TYR A 285 15.07 -5.30 1.12
N VAL A 286 14.20 -6.29 1.00
CA VAL A 286 13.01 -6.24 0.14
C VAL A 286 12.08 -5.11 0.61
N GLY A 287 11.62 -4.29 -0.32
CA GLY A 287 10.69 -3.18 -0.04
C GLY A 287 11.33 -1.81 0.11
N GLY A 288 12.62 -1.64 -0.24
CA GLY A 288 13.25 -0.34 -0.37
C GLY A 288 13.11 0.28 -1.75
N LEU A 289 13.61 1.50 -1.94
CA LEU A 289 13.73 2.13 -3.26
C LEU A 289 14.59 1.27 -4.19
N ASN A 290 14.14 1.06 -5.43
CA ASN A 290 14.89 0.28 -6.42
C ASN A 290 16.12 1.01 -6.97
N HIS A 291 16.09 2.34 -6.96
CA HIS A 291 17.17 3.16 -7.53
C HIS A 291 17.22 4.54 -6.85
N PRO A 292 18.42 5.08 -6.52
CA PRO A 292 18.53 6.37 -5.82
C PRO A 292 18.18 7.57 -6.69
N SER A 293 18.43 7.51 -7.99
CA SER A 293 18.22 8.65 -8.88
C SER A 293 16.76 8.83 -9.23
N ILE A 294 16.09 9.76 -8.54
CA ILE A 294 14.66 10.05 -8.68
C ILE A 294 14.46 11.17 -9.71
N PHE A 295 13.47 10.99 -10.60
CA PHE A 295 13.13 11.97 -11.65
C PHE A 295 11.76 12.61 -11.45
N ALA A 296 10.77 11.82 -11.04
CA ALA A 296 9.39 12.27 -10.95
C ALA A 296 8.77 11.85 -9.62
N LEU A 297 7.96 12.73 -9.05
CA LEU A 297 7.14 12.49 -7.88
C LEU A 297 5.69 12.85 -8.19
N TYR A 298 4.77 12.07 -7.66
CA TYR A 298 3.35 12.34 -7.79
C TYR A 298 2.60 11.82 -6.57
N LYS A 299 1.62 12.58 -6.07
CA LYS A 299 0.67 12.12 -5.06
C LYS A 299 -0.67 11.86 -5.72
N ASP A 300 -1.18 10.65 -5.58
CA ASP A 300 -2.50 10.31 -6.08
C ASP A 300 -3.63 10.81 -5.13
N VAL A 301 -4.87 10.65 -5.56
CA VAL A 301 -6.04 11.07 -4.78
C VAL A 301 -6.19 10.32 -3.46
N ALA A 302 -5.63 9.12 -3.34
CA ALA A 302 -5.62 8.32 -2.12
C ALA A 302 -4.50 8.74 -1.14
N GLY A 303 -3.58 9.62 -1.56
CA GLY A 303 -2.43 10.05 -0.76
C GLY A 303 -1.19 9.18 -0.93
N THR A 304 -1.19 8.22 -1.85
CA THR A 304 -0.02 7.41 -2.19
C THR A 304 1.03 8.28 -2.90
N ILE A 305 2.27 8.18 -2.48
CA ILE A 305 3.39 8.83 -3.14
C ILE A 305 3.99 7.88 -4.18
N TRP A 306 3.99 8.31 -5.42
CA TRP A 306 4.56 7.61 -6.57
C TRP A 306 5.91 8.21 -6.92
N VAL A 307 6.92 7.37 -7.11
CA VAL A 307 8.33 7.77 -7.27
C VAL A 307 8.87 7.15 -8.54
N GLY A 308 9.09 7.95 -9.56
CA GLY A 308 9.73 7.55 -10.82
C GLY A 308 11.24 7.68 -10.73
N SER A 309 11.95 6.60 -11.03
CA SER A 309 13.41 6.56 -10.96
C SER A 309 14.08 6.41 -12.34
N TYR A 310 15.40 6.58 -12.38
CA TYR A 310 16.15 6.55 -13.65
C TYR A 310 16.23 5.14 -14.27
N TYR A 311 16.46 4.10 -13.48
CA TYR A 311 16.53 2.72 -13.96
C TYR A 311 15.76 1.71 -13.10
N GLY A 312 15.11 2.16 -12.04
CA GLY A 312 14.39 1.30 -11.11
C GLY A 312 12.87 1.24 -11.35
N GLY A 313 12.38 1.79 -12.46
CA GLY A 313 10.94 1.86 -12.71
C GLY A 313 10.21 2.81 -11.78
N VAL A 314 8.99 2.44 -11.43
CA VAL A 314 8.13 3.16 -10.47
C VAL A 314 8.19 2.49 -9.12
N ASN A 315 8.37 3.27 -8.08
CA ASN A 315 8.20 2.86 -6.69
C ASN A 315 7.01 3.63 -6.12
N TYR A 316 6.25 3.04 -5.21
CA TYR A 316 5.14 3.76 -4.58
C TYR A 316 4.90 3.26 -3.15
N PHE A 317 4.46 4.17 -2.28
CA PHE A 317 4.17 3.90 -0.88
C PHE A 317 3.11 4.89 -0.37
N SER A 318 2.43 4.54 0.71
CA SER A 318 1.47 5.42 1.36
C SER A 318 2.03 5.92 2.69
N PRO A 319 2.36 7.22 2.84
CA PRO A 319 2.88 7.76 4.10
C PRO A 319 1.92 7.64 5.29
N GLN A 320 0.62 7.57 5.01
CA GLN A 320 -0.44 7.53 6.03
C GLN A 320 -1.05 6.15 6.25
N HIS A 321 -0.81 5.19 5.36
CA HIS A 321 -1.52 3.92 5.30
C HIS A 321 -0.62 2.69 5.28
N ASP A 322 0.61 2.79 5.75
CA ASP A 322 1.39 1.59 6.08
C ASP A 322 0.84 0.90 7.34
N THR A 323 -0.50 0.71 7.33
CA THR A 323 -1.18 -0.21 8.24
C THR A 323 -0.81 -1.67 7.94
N PHE A 324 -0.24 -1.94 6.76
CA PHE A 324 0.20 -3.28 6.38
C PHE A 324 1.73 -3.35 6.30
N VAL A 325 2.34 -3.85 7.36
CA VAL A 325 3.75 -4.23 7.33
C VAL A 325 3.85 -5.65 6.77
N HIS A 326 4.54 -5.79 5.64
CA HIS A 326 4.78 -7.10 5.05
C HIS A 326 5.91 -7.83 5.76
N TYR A 327 5.59 -8.99 6.36
CA TYR A 327 6.57 -9.87 6.98
C TYR A 327 6.75 -11.12 6.12
N ASP A 328 7.93 -11.25 5.51
CA ASP A 328 8.33 -12.49 4.85
C ASP A 328 8.70 -13.54 5.89
N TYR A 329 7.70 -14.27 6.34
CA TYR A 329 7.83 -15.31 7.37
C TYR A 329 8.87 -16.37 6.98
N GLY A 330 8.85 -16.84 5.74
CA GLY A 330 9.76 -17.88 5.25
C GLY A 330 11.24 -17.48 5.33
N ARG A 331 11.56 -16.23 5.00
CA ARG A 331 12.94 -15.72 5.08
C ARG A 331 13.41 -15.44 6.50
N LYS A 332 12.55 -14.89 7.36
CA LYS A 332 12.93 -14.54 8.75
C LYS A 332 13.16 -15.75 9.63
N ILE A 333 12.40 -16.82 9.46
CA ILE A 333 12.49 -18.02 10.29
C ILE A 333 13.19 -19.19 9.61
N ASN A 334 13.75 -18.97 8.41
CA ASN A 334 14.40 -20.00 7.59
C ASN A 334 13.53 -21.26 7.40
N SER A 335 12.25 -21.07 7.17
CA SER A 335 11.26 -22.13 6.99
C SER A 335 10.79 -22.22 5.56
N TYR A 336 10.68 -23.45 5.05
CA TYR A 336 10.05 -23.72 3.75
C TYR A 336 8.50 -23.55 3.79
N TYR A 337 7.93 -23.45 4.99
CA TYR A 337 6.47 -23.37 5.19
C TYR A 337 6.06 -21.92 5.37
N SER A 338 5.71 -21.25 4.29
CA SER A 338 5.33 -19.83 4.25
C SER A 338 3.82 -19.58 4.38
N TYR A 339 3.00 -20.65 4.36
CA TYR A 339 1.55 -20.53 4.48
C TYR A 339 1.15 -20.44 5.95
N ILE A 340 0.69 -19.24 6.37
CA ILE A 340 0.16 -18.97 7.71
C ILE A 340 -1.34 -19.21 7.67
N GLY A 341 -1.85 -20.04 8.57
CA GLY A 341 -3.28 -20.36 8.71
C GLY A 341 -3.99 -19.33 9.59
N GLU A 342 -3.72 -19.36 10.89
CA GLU A 342 -4.32 -18.48 11.88
C GLU A 342 -3.26 -17.82 12.75
N ILE A 343 -3.62 -16.65 13.29
CA ILE A 343 -2.78 -15.86 14.19
C ILE A 343 -3.58 -15.54 15.44
N VAL A 344 -3.00 -15.80 16.62
CA VAL A 344 -3.57 -15.37 17.90
C VAL A 344 -2.54 -14.60 18.71
N ILE A 345 -3.03 -13.72 19.59
CA ILE A 345 -2.18 -12.91 20.46
C ILE A 345 -2.37 -13.38 21.89
N ASP A 346 -1.27 -13.66 22.61
CA ASP A 346 -1.31 -13.99 24.02
C ASP A 346 -1.31 -12.74 24.92
N LYS A 347 -1.50 -12.92 26.23
CA LYS A 347 -1.51 -11.81 27.21
C LYS A 347 -0.20 -11.03 27.32
N ASN A 348 0.91 -11.56 26.80
CA ASN A 348 2.21 -10.90 26.76
C ASN A 348 2.42 -10.19 25.42
N GLU A 349 1.36 -10.12 24.58
CA GLU A 349 1.37 -9.55 23.24
C GLU A 349 2.31 -10.26 22.25
N HIS A 350 2.60 -11.55 22.50
CA HIS A 350 3.28 -12.39 21.52
C HIS A 350 2.28 -12.91 20.51
N LEU A 351 2.71 -12.98 19.25
CA LEU A 351 1.93 -13.54 18.15
C LEU A 351 2.26 -15.03 18.00
N TRP A 352 1.23 -15.85 18.03
CA TRP A 352 1.31 -17.28 17.76
C TRP A 352 0.74 -17.57 16.38
N LEU A 353 1.58 -18.12 15.52
CA LEU A 353 1.30 -18.36 14.11
C LEU A 353 1.15 -19.86 13.87
N SER A 354 0.05 -20.28 13.28
CA SER A 354 -0.12 -21.66 12.79
C SER A 354 0.36 -21.77 11.34
N THR A 355 0.98 -22.88 10.98
CA THR A 355 1.45 -23.13 9.61
C THR A 355 1.02 -24.48 9.09
N ASP A 356 0.88 -24.59 7.78
CA ASP A 356 0.59 -25.84 7.08
C ASP A 356 1.90 -26.61 6.85
N GLY A 357 2.22 -27.51 7.80
CA GLY A 357 3.42 -28.36 7.77
C GLY A 357 4.59 -27.92 8.64
N GLY A 358 4.65 -26.68 9.10
CA GLY A 358 5.74 -26.15 9.96
C GLY A 358 5.43 -26.07 11.45
N GLY A 359 4.26 -26.54 11.88
CA GLY A 359 3.82 -26.49 13.27
C GLY A 359 3.32 -25.11 13.68
N ILE A 360 3.70 -24.66 14.91
CA ILE A 360 3.38 -23.34 15.43
C ILE A 360 4.66 -22.56 15.77
N THR A 361 4.60 -21.25 15.56
CA THR A 361 5.70 -20.33 15.87
C THR A 361 5.22 -19.18 16.72
N CYS A 362 5.95 -18.85 17.76
CA CYS A 362 5.76 -17.68 18.59
C CYS A 362 6.74 -16.58 18.17
N VAL A 363 6.27 -15.38 17.93
CA VAL A 363 7.09 -14.21 17.61
C VAL A 363 6.74 -13.03 18.51
N ASP A 364 7.69 -12.14 18.74
CA ASP A 364 7.47 -10.87 19.44
C ASP A 364 6.83 -9.81 18.51
N LYS A 365 6.52 -8.62 19.04
CA LYS A 365 5.99 -7.48 18.28
C LYS A 365 6.91 -7.02 17.13
N LYS A 366 8.19 -7.34 17.17
CA LYS A 366 9.17 -7.03 16.11
C LYS A 366 9.35 -8.19 15.14
N TRP A 367 8.53 -9.23 15.28
CA TRP A 367 8.58 -10.46 14.50
C TRP A 367 9.88 -11.26 14.64
N ASN A 368 10.57 -11.14 15.79
CA ASN A 368 11.64 -12.05 16.12
C ASN A 368 11.03 -13.35 16.62
N THR A 369 11.51 -14.47 16.11
CA THR A 369 11.09 -15.79 16.55
C THR A 369 11.56 -16.03 17.98
N LEU A 370 10.59 -16.24 18.88
CA LEU A 370 10.85 -16.58 20.28
C LEU A 370 10.91 -18.10 20.47
N GLN A 371 9.96 -18.81 19.87
CA GLN A 371 9.81 -20.26 19.98
C GLN A 371 9.20 -20.84 18.71
N GLN A 372 9.56 -22.06 18.37
CA GLN A 372 8.96 -22.85 17.31
C GLN A 372 8.75 -24.30 17.78
N PHE A 373 7.59 -24.85 17.53
CA PHE A 373 7.22 -26.20 17.91
C PHE A 373 6.76 -27.01 16.70
N THR A 374 7.37 -28.18 16.56
CA THR A 374 7.03 -29.18 15.55
C THR A 374 6.72 -30.52 16.22
N ALA A 375 6.00 -31.39 15.53
CA ALA A 375 5.69 -32.74 16.01
C ALA A 375 6.94 -33.64 16.07
N GLY A 376 6.86 -34.74 16.81
CA GLY A 376 7.89 -35.79 16.90
C GLY A 376 8.71 -35.82 18.17
N GLY A 377 8.57 -34.80 19.05
CA GLY A 377 9.25 -34.76 20.37
C GLY A 377 8.38 -35.35 21.49
N LYS A 378 8.99 -35.59 22.66
CA LYS A 378 8.26 -36.03 23.86
C LYS A 378 7.30 -34.97 24.41
N ASN A 379 7.61 -33.68 24.17
CA ASN A 379 6.80 -32.53 24.57
C ASN A 379 6.59 -31.65 23.32
N SER A 380 5.71 -32.06 22.44
CA SER A 380 5.46 -31.43 21.15
C SER A 380 3.98 -31.45 20.78
N ILE A 381 3.62 -30.64 19.79
CA ILE A 381 2.31 -30.77 19.15
C ILE A 381 2.13 -32.17 18.53
N SER A 382 0.88 -32.56 18.32
CA SER A 382 0.55 -33.87 17.76
C SER A 382 0.90 -34.02 16.29
N HIS A 383 0.79 -32.94 15.50
CA HIS A 383 1.07 -32.94 14.04
C HIS A 383 1.52 -31.57 13.55
N ASN A 384 2.37 -31.53 12.50
CA ASN A 384 2.94 -30.28 11.96
C ASN A 384 1.96 -29.46 11.11
N ASN A 385 0.92 -30.09 10.56
CA ASN A 385 -0.09 -29.40 9.79
C ASN A 385 -1.16 -28.86 10.74
N VAL A 386 -1.04 -27.57 11.09
CA VAL A 386 -1.91 -26.90 12.05
C VAL A 386 -2.98 -26.11 11.31
N LYS A 387 -4.24 -26.49 11.50
CA LYS A 387 -5.40 -25.87 10.84
C LYS A 387 -5.99 -24.71 11.62
N SER A 388 -5.95 -24.78 12.96
CA SER A 388 -6.53 -23.76 13.81
C SER A 388 -5.77 -23.62 15.12
N ILE A 389 -5.75 -22.42 15.67
CA ILE A 389 -5.15 -22.09 16.95
C ILE A 389 -6.07 -21.12 17.71
N CYS A 390 -6.31 -21.39 18.99
CA CYS A 390 -7.14 -20.54 19.84
C CYS A 390 -6.47 -20.33 21.20
N TYR A 391 -6.44 -19.08 21.70
CA TYR A 391 -5.84 -18.75 22.98
C TYR A 391 -6.89 -18.60 24.08
N ASP A 392 -6.71 -19.35 25.17
CA ASP A 392 -7.48 -19.23 26.40
C ASP A 392 -6.72 -18.32 27.39
N GLU A 393 -7.16 -17.08 27.47
CA GLU A 393 -6.54 -16.07 28.35
C GLU A 393 -6.64 -16.44 29.85
N LYS A 394 -7.78 -17.00 30.28
CA LYS A 394 -8.02 -17.38 31.68
C LYS A 394 -7.10 -18.50 32.14
N LYS A 395 -6.88 -19.50 31.28
CA LYS A 395 -6.02 -20.65 31.58
C LYS A 395 -4.59 -20.44 31.13
N ASN A 396 -4.31 -19.39 30.37
CA ASN A 396 -3.05 -19.09 29.73
C ASN A 396 -2.52 -20.28 28.92
N CYS A 397 -3.36 -20.82 28.03
CA CYS A 397 -2.99 -21.93 27.18
C CYS A 397 -3.54 -21.78 25.74
N LEU A 398 -2.90 -22.47 24.80
CA LEU A 398 -3.34 -22.58 23.42
C LEU A 398 -4.06 -23.91 23.19
N TYR A 399 -5.16 -23.89 22.49
CA TYR A 399 -5.78 -25.06 21.87
C TYR A 399 -5.46 -25.06 20.39
N ILE A 400 -4.96 -26.17 19.88
CA ILE A 400 -4.34 -26.29 18.58
C ILE A 400 -5.01 -27.45 17.83
N GLY A 401 -5.78 -27.14 16.79
CA GLY A 401 -6.39 -28.10 15.90
C GLY A 401 -5.42 -28.52 14.79
N THR A 402 -5.23 -29.82 14.63
CA THR A 402 -4.28 -30.34 13.64
C THR A 402 -4.95 -31.27 12.63
N TYR A 403 -4.32 -31.41 11.47
CA TYR A 403 -4.67 -32.42 10.47
C TYR A 403 -3.94 -33.74 10.80
N LEU A 404 -4.65 -34.81 11.08
CA LEU A 404 -4.15 -36.15 11.47
C LEU A 404 -3.50 -36.25 12.88
N GLY A 405 -3.69 -35.26 13.75
CA GLY A 405 -3.20 -35.33 15.14
C GLY A 405 -4.26 -34.89 16.16
N GLY A 406 -5.49 -34.62 15.72
CA GLY A 406 -6.58 -34.16 16.56
C GLY A 406 -6.30 -32.81 17.23
N LEU A 407 -6.68 -32.69 18.50
CA LEU A 407 -6.52 -31.50 19.32
C LEU A 407 -5.28 -31.63 20.23
N SER A 408 -4.46 -30.58 20.25
CA SER A 408 -3.39 -30.39 21.22
C SER A 408 -3.68 -29.17 22.10
N ARG A 409 -3.24 -29.18 23.36
CA ARG A 409 -3.22 -28.04 24.26
C ARG A 409 -1.79 -27.74 24.67
N TYR A 410 -1.36 -26.49 24.54
CA TYR A 410 -0.09 -26.02 25.03
C TYR A 410 -0.29 -25.07 26.22
N ASP A 411 0.23 -25.43 27.38
CA ASP A 411 0.17 -24.63 28.60
C ASP A 411 1.36 -23.68 28.65
N LEU A 412 1.12 -22.38 28.52
CA LEU A 412 2.16 -21.35 28.49
C LEU A 412 2.84 -21.17 29.86
N ASN A 413 2.19 -21.54 30.97
CA ASN A 413 2.78 -21.41 32.31
C ASN A 413 3.81 -22.50 32.56
N THR A 414 3.54 -23.70 32.09
CA THR A 414 4.37 -24.89 32.33
C THR A 414 5.26 -25.28 31.15
N GLY A 415 4.98 -24.74 29.95
CA GLY A 415 5.65 -25.10 28.71
C GLY A 415 5.37 -26.54 28.26
N ARG A 416 4.22 -27.12 28.63
CA ARG A 416 3.91 -28.51 28.32
C ARG A 416 2.77 -28.64 27.33
N PHE A 417 2.94 -29.63 26.43
CA PHE A 417 1.89 -30.08 25.52
C PHE A 417 1.05 -31.19 26.11
N TYR A 418 -0.23 -31.17 25.75
CA TYR A 418 -1.24 -32.18 26.04
C TYR A 418 -1.93 -32.54 24.74
N ASN A 419 -1.73 -33.79 24.26
CA ASN A 419 -2.34 -34.26 23.03
C ASN A 419 -3.53 -35.16 23.36
N TYR A 420 -4.71 -34.78 22.89
CA TYR A 420 -5.97 -35.50 23.19
C TYR A 420 -6.17 -36.69 22.26
N TRP A 421 -5.59 -36.71 21.07
CA TRP A 421 -5.59 -37.83 20.15
C TRP A 421 -4.40 -38.75 20.40
N LYS A 422 -4.65 -40.06 20.47
CA LYS A 422 -3.61 -41.09 20.62
C LYS A 422 -3.96 -42.27 19.75
N GLU A 423 -3.09 -42.65 18.85
CA GLU A 423 -3.27 -43.75 17.91
C GLU A 423 -3.51 -45.11 18.56
N GLU A 424 -2.95 -45.32 19.77
CA GLU A 424 -3.02 -46.61 20.50
C GLU A 424 -4.25 -46.78 21.42
N SER A 425 -5.00 -45.72 21.65
CA SER A 425 -6.17 -45.79 22.54
C SER A 425 -7.48 -45.69 21.76
N HIS A 426 -8.12 -46.82 21.51
CA HIS A 426 -9.50 -46.87 21.00
C HIS A 426 -10.55 -46.31 21.99
N SER A 427 -10.17 -45.93 23.20
CA SER A 427 -10.99 -45.17 24.14
C SER A 427 -10.56 -43.71 24.08
N SER A 428 -11.08 -43.03 23.14
CA SER A 428 -10.69 -41.72 22.72
C SER A 428 -11.12 -40.63 23.68
N ASP A 429 -10.14 -39.95 24.24
CA ASP A 429 -10.38 -38.63 24.80
C ASP A 429 -10.75 -37.62 23.68
N MET A 430 -10.36 -37.87 22.44
CA MET A 430 -10.72 -37.07 21.25
C MET A 430 -11.38 -37.96 20.18
N PRO A 431 -12.58 -37.58 19.65
CA PRO A 431 -13.33 -38.42 18.72
C PRO A 431 -12.87 -38.41 17.27
N ASP A 432 -11.88 -37.56 16.91
CA ASP A 432 -11.39 -37.43 15.54
C ASP A 432 -9.92 -37.01 15.49
N GLU A 433 -9.20 -37.45 14.47
CA GLU A 433 -7.82 -37.09 14.21
C GLU A 433 -7.68 -35.78 13.39
N ILE A 434 -8.76 -35.35 12.70
CA ILE A 434 -8.78 -34.16 11.89
C ILE A 434 -9.61 -33.07 12.54
N VAL A 435 -8.97 -31.98 12.97
CA VAL A 435 -9.62 -30.81 13.53
C VAL A 435 -9.42 -29.64 12.56
N TYR A 436 -10.52 -29.07 12.09
CA TYR A 436 -10.50 -27.94 11.14
C TYR A 436 -10.47 -26.59 11.83
N HIS A 437 -11.29 -26.41 12.89
CA HIS A 437 -11.38 -25.14 13.60
C HIS A 437 -11.71 -25.33 15.08
N VAL A 438 -11.18 -24.42 15.91
CA VAL A 438 -11.34 -24.42 17.37
C VAL A 438 -11.72 -23.01 17.84
N LYS A 439 -12.76 -22.89 18.66
CA LYS A 439 -13.21 -21.62 19.25
C LYS A 439 -13.57 -21.80 20.72
N ILE A 440 -13.29 -20.78 21.53
CA ILE A 440 -13.68 -20.71 22.94
C ILE A 440 -14.95 -19.86 23.06
N TRP A 441 -15.95 -20.39 23.78
CA TRP A 441 -17.13 -19.66 24.19
C TRP A 441 -17.58 -20.11 25.57
N LYS A 442 -17.79 -19.15 26.50
CA LYS A 442 -18.18 -19.41 27.91
C LYS A 442 -17.37 -20.52 28.58
N ASP A 443 -16.05 -20.43 28.51
CA ASP A 443 -15.07 -21.38 29.10
C ASP A 443 -15.16 -22.83 28.58
N GLN A 444 -15.92 -23.09 27.50
CA GLN A 444 -15.97 -24.35 26.77
C GLN A 444 -15.24 -24.23 25.44
N ILE A 445 -14.67 -25.33 24.98
CA ILE A 445 -13.98 -25.39 23.70
C ILE A 445 -14.88 -26.05 22.67
N TYR A 446 -15.20 -25.34 21.61
CA TYR A 446 -15.97 -25.85 20.47
C TYR A 446 -15.02 -26.24 19.36
N ILE A 447 -15.32 -27.35 18.69
CA ILE A 447 -14.40 -28.00 17.77
C ILE A 447 -15.18 -28.49 16.55
N SER A 448 -14.76 -28.00 15.36
CA SER A 448 -15.16 -28.58 14.09
C SER A 448 -14.15 -29.63 13.68
N ALA A 449 -14.59 -30.87 13.53
CA ALA A 449 -13.79 -32.02 13.16
C ALA A 449 -14.35 -32.72 11.91
N HIS A 450 -13.58 -33.62 11.32
CA HIS A 450 -13.97 -34.28 10.07
C HIS A 450 -15.30 -35.06 10.22
N ASN A 451 -15.51 -35.71 11.34
CA ASN A 451 -16.71 -36.57 11.55
C ASN A 451 -17.79 -35.88 12.41
N GLY A 452 -17.70 -34.60 12.75
CA GLY A 452 -18.71 -33.89 13.49
C GLY A 452 -18.30 -32.62 14.18
N PHE A 453 -19.24 -32.10 14.98
CA PHE A 453 -19.03 -30.90 15.79
C PHE A 453 -19.06 -31.26 17.28
N PHE A 454 -18.12 -30.83 18.05
CA PHE A 454 -17.90 -31.25 19.43
C PHE A 454 -17.70 -30.08 20.38
N ARG A 455 -18.03 -30.31 21.65
CA ARG A 455 -17.68 -29.44 22.76
C ARG A 455 -16.76 -30.19 23.72
N LEU A 456 -15.61 -29.67 24.03
CA LEU A 456 -14.74 -30.12 25.11
C LEU A 456 -15.12 -29.40 26.40
N ASP A 457 -15.61 -30.12 27.38
CA ASP A 457 -15.81 -29.62 28.73
C ASP A 457 -14.42 -29.47 29.40
N THR A 458 -14.05 -28.22 29.70
CA THR A 458 -12.72 -27.91 30.19
C THR A 458 -12.49 -28.26 31.66
N GLN A 459 -13.56 -28.60 32.43
CA GLN A 459 -13.48 -29.07 33.81
C GLN A 459 -13.32 -30.58 33.85
N THR A 460 -14.18 -31.30 33.13
CA THR A 460 -14.19 -32.76 33.12
C THR A 460 -13.25 -33.38 32.10
N GLN A 461 -12.73 -32.57 31.17
CA GLN A 461 -11.90 -32.99 30.04
C GLN A 461 -12.57 -34.00 29.10
N LYS A 462 -13.92 -34.00 29.04
CA LYS A 462 -14.72 -34.90 28.20
C LYS A 462 -15.25 -34.20 26.96
N PHE A 463 -15.23 -34.92 25.85
CA PHE A 463 -15.83 -34.46 24.61
C PHE A 463 -17.31 -34.83 24.54
N HIS A 464 -18.14 -33.89 24.13
CA HIS A 464 -19.56 -34.07 23.90
C HIS A 464 -19.87 -33.72 22.45
N ARG A 465 -20.47 -34.67 21.73
CA ARG A 465 -20.93 -34.42 20.37
C ARG A 465 -22.14 -33.50 20.40
N ILE A 466 -22.16 -32.49 19.55
CA ILE A 466 -23.32 -31.65 19.31
C ILE A 466 -23.99 -32.13 18.02
N ASN A 467 -25.27 -32.52 18.12
CA ASN A 467 -26.00 -33.07 17.00
C ASN A 467 -26.46 -31.93 16.06
N ILE A 468 -25.64 -31.63 15.08
CA ILE A 468 -25.93 -30.74 13.96
C ILE A 468 -26.05 -31.61 12.71
N PRO A 469 -26.99 -31.36 11.76
CA PRO A 469 -27.06 -32.10 10.52
C PRO A 469 -25.70 -32.13 9.84
N PHE A 470 -25.27 -33.34 9.49
CA PHE A 470 -23.94 -33.54 8.95
C PHE A 470 -23.79 -32.82 7.63
N ALA A 471 -22.94 -31.82 7.66
CA ALA A 471 -22.24 -31.27 6.50
C ALA A 471 -20.81 -31.03 6.93
N PHE A 472 -19.90 -31.14 6.01
CA PHE A 472 -18.50 -30.84 6.21
C PHE A 472 -18.35 -29.35 6.51
N TYR A 473 -18.00 -28.98 7.75
CA TYR A 473 -17.85 -27.61 8.20
C TYR A 473 -16.37 -27.33 8.49
N GLU A 474 -15.72 -26.57 7.61
CA GLU A 474 -14.30 -26.23 7.79
C GLU A 474 -14.08 -25.10 8.79
N HIS A 475 -15.07 -24.23 8.96
CA HIS A 475 -14.95 -23.06 9.84
C HIS A 475 -16.29 -22.73 10.48
N PHE A 476 -16.24 -22.18 11.68
CA PHE A 476 -17.41 -21.67 12.39
C PHE A 476 -17.04 -20.48 13.27
N ASP A 477 -18.03 -19.71 13.68
CA ASP A 477 -17.90 -18.71 14.72
C ASP A 477 -19.13 -18.70 15.64
N ILE A 478 -18.94 -18.21 16.87
CA ILE A 478 -19.99 -18.14 17.89
C ILE A 478 -20.01 -16.70 18.40
N ASP A 479 -21.17 -16.05 18.34
CA ASP A 479 -21.33 -14.71 18.88
C ASP A 479 -21.48 -14.70 20.41
N ALA A 480 -21.60 -13.49 20.99
CA ALA A 480 -21.70 -13.31 22.43
C ALA A 480 -22.97 -13.99 23.02
N GLU A 481 -24.05 -14.05 22.26
CA GLU A 481 -25.33 -14.63 22.64
C GLU A 481 -25.31 -16.15 22.55
N GLY A 482 -24.40 -16.76 21.79
CA GLY A 482 -24.29 -18.20 21.58
C GLY A 482 -24.86 -18.66 20.24
N ASN A 483 -25.16 -17.74 19.32
CA ASN A 483 -25.50 -18.11 17.97
C ASN A 483 -24.27 -18.64 17.26
N LEU A 484 -24.38 -19.83 16.70
CA LEU A 484 -23.34 -20.57 16.01
C LEU A 484 -23.54 -20.44 14.50
N TYR A 485 -22.56 -19.92 13.81
CA TYR A 485 -22.53 -19.83 12.36
C TYR A 485 -21.47 -20.76 11.81
N MET A 486 -21.87 -21.65 10.91
CA MET A 486 -20.99 -22.68 10.35
C MET A 486 -20.96 -22.57 8.82
N VAL A 487 -19.79 -22.54 8.24
CA VAL A 487 -19.62 -22.55 6.79
C VAL A 487 -19.40 -23.96 6.29
N GLY A 488 -20.30 -24.38 5.41
CA GLY A 488 -20.22 -25.64 4.67
C GLY A 488 -20.00 -25.38 3.19
N TRP A 489 -19.99 -26.42 2.39
CA TRP A 489 -19.58 -26.35 0.97
C TRP A 489 -20.41 -25.41 0.09
N LYS A 490 -21.64 -25.06 0.46
CA LYS A 490 -22.53 -24.19 -0.36
C LYS A 490 -23.44 -23.29 0.48
N ASN A 491 -23.36 -23.35 1.79
CA ASN A 491 -24.27 -22.62 2.65
C ASN A 491 -23.59 -22.21 3.98
N VAL A 492 -24.21 -21.28 4.64
CA VAL A 492 -23.89 -20.92 6.02
C VAL A 492 -25.08 -21.33 6.87
N LEU A 493 -24.83 -22.26 7.79
CA LEU A 493 -25.81 -22.71 8.78
C LEU A 493 -25.72 -21.78 9.99
N CYS A 494 -26.88 -21.35 10.49
CA CYS A 494 -27.01 -20.66 11.78
C CYS A 494 -27.88 -21.50 12.72
N THR A 495 -27.40 -21.68 13.96
CA THR A 495 -28.15 -22.32 15.05
C THR A 495 -27.68 -21.71 16.38
N HIS A 496 -28.13 -22.24 17.50
CA HIS A 496 -27.63 -21.85 18.82
C HIS A 496 -26.91 -23.02 19.49
N VAL A 497 -25.78 -22.77 20.16
CA VAL A 497 -24.96 -23.85 20.77
C VAL A 497 -25.69 -24.66 21.84
N GLU A 498 -26.67 -24.06 22.53
CA GLU A 498 -27.51 -24.71 23.56
C GLU A 498 -28.80 -25.30 22.97
N HIS A 499 -29.19 -24.89 21.74
CA HIS A 499 -30.40 -25.33 21.03
C HIS A 499 -30.07 -25.69 19.57
N PRO A 500 -29.22 -26.71 19.35
CA PRO A 500 -28.68 -27.03 18.02
C PRO A 500 -29.74 -27.57 17.04
N GLU A 501 -30.92 -27.90 17.51
CA GLU A 501 -32.08 -28.35 16.72
C GLU A 501 -32.75 -27.22 15.92
N SER A 502 -32.54 -25.96 16.33
CA SER A 502 -33.13 -24.77 15.68
C SER A 502 -32.23 -24.24 14.59
N ILE A 503 -32.33 -24.81 13.39
CA ILE A 503 -31.43 -24.50 12.27
C ILE A 503 -32.06 -23.53 11.29
N VAL A 504 -31.29 -22.49 10.91
CA VAL A 504 -31.61 -21.56 9.84
C VAL A 504 -30.43 -21.47 8.89
N TYR A 505 -30.69 -21.44 7.59
CA TYR A 505 -29.65 -21.20 6.59
C TYR A 505 -29.61 -19.72 6.23
N VAL A 506 -28.43 -19.14 6.30
CA VAL A 506 -28.19 -17.75 5.84
C VAL A 506 -28.14 -17.79 4.31
N PRO A 507 -29.06 -17.12 3.60
CA PRO A 507 -29.05 -17.10 2.14
C PRO A 507 -27.86 -16.29 1.63
N LEU A 508 -26.97 -16.92 0.86
CA LEU A 508 -25.99 -16.20 0.05
C LEU A 508 -26.71 -15.88 -1.26
N ALA A 509 -26.95 -14.62 -1.54
CA ALA A 509 -27.66 -13.99 -2.67
C ALA A 509 -28.47 -14.87 -3.64
N GLU A 510 -29.69 -14.45 -3.98
CA GLU A 510 -30.54 -15.12 -4.98
C GLU A 510 -29.83 -15.16 -6.35
N GLY A 511 -29.58 -16.37 -6.84
CA GLY A 511 -29.10 -16.64 -8.21
C GLY A 511 -27.64 -17.09 -8.33
N ASP A 512 -26.79 -16.94 -7.32
CA ASP A 512 -25.39 -17.36 -7.41
C ASP A 512 -25.12 -18.68 -6.67
N SER A 513 -25.47 -19.78 -7.31
CA SER A 513 -25.12 -21.14 -6.89
C SER A 513 -23.60 -21.43 -6.84
N LYS A 514 -22.76 -20.42 -7.05
CA LYS A 514 -21.30 -20.53 -7.20
C LYS A 514 -20.50 -20.02 -6.00
N ALA A 515 -21.10 -19.27 -5.07
CA ALA A 515 -20.40 -18.79 -3.89
C ALA A 515 -20.08 -19.96 -2.95
N THR A 516 -18.81 -20.26 -2.78
CA THR A 516 -18.33 -21.25 -1.79
C THR A 516 -17.85 -20.51 -0.55
N PRO A 517 -18.61 -20.47 0.54
CA PRO A 517 -18.17 -19.82 1.77
C PRO A 517 -16.99 -20.58 2.39
N THR A 518 -15.99 -19.86 2.89
CA THR A 518 -14.77 -20.45 3.45
C THR A 518 -14.51 -20.03 4.89
N ARG A 519 -14.97 -18.83 5.26
CA ARG A 519 -14.78 -18.27 6.60
C ARG A 519 -16.02 -17.50 7.04
N VAL A 520 -16.26 -17.48 8.33
CA VAL A 520 -17.33 -16.69 8.94
C VAL A 520 -16.79 -15.96 10.17
N LEU A 521 -17.23 -14.71 10.36
CA LEU A 521 -16.95 -13.91 11.55
C LEU A 521 -18.25 -13.30 12.04
N ALA A 522 -18.65 -13.65 13.25
CA ALA A 522 -19.82 -13.10 13.93
C ALA A 522 -19.40 -11.89 14.79
N THR A 523 -20.01 -10.74 14.53
CA THR A 523 -19.77 -9.48 15.27
C THR A 523 -21.06 -8.99 15.91
N SER A 524 -21.00 -7.90 16.70
CA SER A 524 -22.20 -7.23 17.24
C SER A 524 -23.15 -6.75 16.13
N ASP A 525 -22.62 -6.32 15.00
CA ASP A 525 -23.37 -5.67 13.92
C ASP A 525 -23.99 -6.68 12.95
N GLY A 526 -23.38 -7.84 12.82
CA GLY A 526 -23.83 -8.87 11.88
C GLY A 526 -22.82 -9.97 11.67
N VAL A 527 -22.91 -10.64 10.53
CA VAL A 527 -22.07 -11.79 10.19
C VAL A 527 -21.35 -11.53 8.87
N TYR A 528 -20.03 -11.53 8.91
CA TYR A 528 -19.19 -11.47 7.72
C TYR A 528 -18.90 -12.87 7.21
N ILE A 529 -19.03 -13.08 5.90
CA ILE A 529 -18.85 -14.37 5.24
C ILE A 529 -17.89 -14.21 4.09
N GLY A 530 -16.68 -14.74 4.24
CA GLY A 530 -15.67 -14.79 3.19
C GLY A 530 -15.92 -15.96 2.23
N THR A 531 -15.76 -15.74 0.94
CA THR A 531 -16.01 -16.74 -0.09
C THR A 531 -14.82 -16.95 -1.03
N LEU A 532 -14.75 -18.12 -1.64
CA LEU A 532 -13.77 -18.40 -2.66
C LEU A 532 -14.20 -17.75 -3.99
N GLY A 533 -13.53 -16.65 -4.37
CA GLY A 533 -13.68 -16.00 -5.66
C GLY A 533 -14.91 -15.10 -5.84
N MET A 534 -15.79 -14.97 -4.82
CA MET A 534 -17.01 -14.15 -4.88
C MET A 534 -16.98 -12.96 -3.89
N GLY A 535 -15.83 -12.67 -3.27
CA GLY A 535 -15.68 -11.55 -2.36
C GLY A 535 -16.22 -11.81 -0.96
N LEU A 536 -16.69 -10.75 -0.30
CA LEU A 536 -17.15 -10.74 1.08
C LEU A 536 -18.65 -10.44 1.13
N PHE A 537 -19.39 -11.23 1.90
CA PHE A 537 -20.80 -10.97 2.22
C PHE A 537 -20.91 -10.50 3.67
N PHE A 538 -21.84 -9.59 3.91
CA PHE A 538 -22.23 -9.16 5.26
C PHE A 538 -23.74 -9.36 5.45
N TYR A 539 -24.09 -10.17 6.43
CA TYR A 539 -25.47 -10.44 6.82
C TYR A 539 -25.83 -9.62 8.07
N ASP A 540 -26.68 -8.62 7.91
CA ASP A 540 -27.24 -7.84 9.01
C ASP A 540 -28.33 -8.66 9.71
N ARG A 541 -28.13 -8.97 10.99
CA ARG A 541 -29.05 -9.80 11.79
C ARG A 541 -30.38 -9.11 12.11
N GLN A 542 -30.37 -7.77 12.22
CA GLN A 542 -31.57 -6.99 12.58
C GLN A 542 -32.49 -6.85 11.39
N THR A 543 -31.96 -6.43 10.27
CA THR A 543 -32.74 -6.18 9.04
C THR A 543 -32.89 -7.42 8.18
N ARG A 544 -32.10 -8.47 8.43
CA ARG A 544 -31.97 -9.68 7.61
C ARG A 544 -31.53 -9.43 6.17
N ASN A 545 -30.91 -8.27 5.93
CA ASN A 545 -30.37 -7.88 4.64
C ASN A 545 -28.97 -8.45 4.44
N MET A 546 -28.63 -8.72 3.17
CA MET A 546 -27.31 -9.16 2.75
C MET A 546 -26.66 -8.08 1.91
N ALA A 547 -25.49 -7.58 2.32
CA ALA A 547 -24.61 -6.75 1.50
C ALA A 547 -23.52 -7.63 0.87
N HIS A 548 -23.11 -7.31 -0.36
CA HIS A 548 -22.09 -8.06 -1.10
C HIS A 548 -21.00 -7.11 -1.57
N TYR A 549 -19.78 -7.33 -1.09
CA TYR A 549 -18.58 -6.54 -1.40
C TYR A 549 -17.68 -7.30 -2.36
N THR A 550 -17.43 -6.71 -3.52
CA THR A 550 -16.54 -7.27 -4.55
C THR A 550 -15.57 -6.20 -5.02
N SER A 551 -14.53 -6.57 -5.75
CA SER A 551 -13.62 -5.62 -6.40
C SER A 551 -14.30 -4.68 -7.42
N ARG A 552 -15.56 -4.96 -7.81
CA ARG A 552 -16.37 -4.14 -8.73
C ARG A 552 -17.30 -3.17 -8.02
N ASN A 553 -17.58 -3.38 -6.74
CA ASN A 553 -18.57 -2.62 -5.96
C ASN A 553 -17.91 -1.72 -4.90
N ASN A 554 -16.58 -1.57 -4.93
CA ASN A 554 -15.86 -0.65 -4.07
C ASN A 554 -15.82 0.75 -4.73
N GLU A 555 -16.97 1.41 -4.81
CA GLU A 555 -17.07 2.85 -5.01
C GLU A 555 -17.46 3.55 -3.71
#